data_6f0d4ec5f3a8fcd705ff0d05aba6b205
#
_entry.id   6f0d4ec5f3a8fcd705ff0d05aba6b205
#
_cell.length_a   1.000
_cell.length_b   1.000
_cell.length_c   1.000
_cell.angle_alpha   90.00
_cell.angle_beta   90.00
_cell.angle_gamma   90.00
#
_symmetry.space_group_name_H-M   'P 1'
#
loop_
_entity.id
_entity.type
_entity.pdbx_description
1 polymer ?
#
loop_
_entity_poly.entity_id
_entity_poly.type
_entity_poly.pdbx_seq_one_letter_code
_entity_poly.pdbx_strand_id
1 'polypeptide(L)'
;MKQTKICVIGLGYVGLPLARLFSTKYPTVGFDMNQKRCDALMAGHDATLEVADDILQDAIKNHGFVCTSDIEKIKDCNFYIVAVPTPVDDDNNPDLTPLVGASTTVGKVISKGDVVVYESTVYPGVTEDECIPVVEKVSGLKMNVDFYGGYSPERINPGDKQHTVEHIKKVTSGSTPEIGKYINEVYSSVITAGTHLAPTIKVAEAAKVIENSQRDINIAFVNELSKIFNKMGIDTLDVLEAAGTKWNFLPFRPGLVGGHCIGVDPYYLAQCAQRHGYNPEIILAGRRMNDGMGEYVATETIKLMLKKGIQVLNSNIIILGFTFKENCPDVRNTKVIDIYKALKQYNLNITVYDPWANPAIVEHEYGIKVVNELPTQKFDAAIAAVAHKKFDGLDVPALLKEKHVIFDVKCTLDRSIVDGRL
;
A
#
# COMPACT_ATOMS: atom_id res chain seq x y z
N MET A 1 19.05 -1.61 32.79
CA MET A 1 19.14 -1.50 31.30
C MET A 1 19.66 -0.10 30.98
N LYS A 2 20.42 0.07 29.88
CA LYS A 2 20.75 1.40 29.37
C LYS A 2 19.44 2.12 29.01
N GLN A 3 19.41 3.45 29.10
CA GLN A 3 18.26 4.23 28.64
C GLN A 3 17.99 3.91 27.15
N THR A 4 16.75 3.60 26.81
CA THR A 4 16.35 3.30 25.42
C THR A 4 16.52 4.55 24.55
N LYS A 5 17.35 4.44 23.51
CA LYS A 5 17.54 5.47 22.50
C LYS A 5 17.24 4.85 21.13
N ILE A 6 16.25 5.41 20.44
CA ILE A 6 15.65 4.81 19.25
C ILE A 6 16.26 5.40 17.97
N CYS A 7 16.57 4.55 17.01
CA CYS A 7 16.84 4.93 15.62
C CYS A 7 15.78 4.31 14.73
N VAL A 8 15.09 5.14 13.93
CA VAL A 8 14.16 4.64 12.90
C VAL A 8 14.81 4.81 11.52
N ILE A 9 15.01 3.70 10.82
CA ILE A 9 15.68 3.62 9.51
C ILE A 9 14.63 3.52 8.42
N GLY A 10 14.60 4.51 7.52
CA GLY A 10 13.57 4.73 6.51
C GLY A 10 12.48 5.68 7.01
N LEU A 11 12.44 6.90 6.48
CA LEU A 11 11.53 7.96 6.90
C LEU A 11 10.43 8.21 5.86
N GLY A 12 9.83 7.11 5.35
CA GLY A 12 8.69 7.12 4.47
C GLY A 12 7.34 7.18 5.22
N TYR A 13 6.30 6.64 4.57
CA TYR A 13 4.91 6.59 5.08
C TYR A 13 4.74 5.90 6.43
N VAL A 14 5.62 4.97 6.77
CA VAL A 14 5.59 4.19 8.02
C VAL A 14 6.57 4.75 9.04
N GLY A 15 7.82 4.92 8.64
CA GLY A 15 8.89 5.24 9.58
C GLY A 15 8.82 6.65 10.15
N LEU A 16 8.41 7.66 9.37
CA LEU A 16 8.31 9.03 9.88
C LEU A 16 7.23 9.20 10.94
N PRO A 17 5.96 8.76 10.73
CA PRO A 17 4.94 8.82 11.77
C PRO A 17 5.36 8.09 13.06
N LEU A 18 5.99 6.92 12.91
CA LEU A 18 6.46 6.13 14.04
C LEU A 18 7.62 6.81 14.79
N ALA A 19 8.61 7.35 14.07
CA ALA A 19 9.73 8.07 14.65
C ALA A 19 9.26 9.31 15.43
N ARG A 20 8.34 10.08 14.84
CA ARG A 20 7.69 11.22 15.50
C ARG A 20 6.99 10.78 16.79
N LEU A 21 6.25 9.68 16.73
CA LEU A 21 5.51 9.19 17.90
C LEU A 21 6.48 8.75 19.01
N PHE A 22 7.52 8.00 18.70
CA PHE A 22 8.53 7.60 19.69
C PHE A 22 9.28 8.79 20.28
N SER A 23 9.51 9.87 19.52
CA SER A 23 10.19 11.06 20.04
C SER A 23 9.48 11.71 21.23
N THR A 24 8.17 11.47 21.40
CA THR A 24 7.40 11.97 22.56
C THR A 24 7.79 11.31 23.89
N LYS A 25 8.47 10.16 23.85
CA LYS A 25 8.82 9.35 25.05
C LYS A 25 10.30 9.01 25.14
N TYR A 26 11.00 8.92 24.01
CA TYR A 26 12.39 8.46 23.94
C TYR A 26 13.24 9.41 23.12
N PRO A 27 14.53 9.57 23.43
CA PRO A 27 15.47 10.14 22.48
C PRO A 27 15.41 9.38 21.16
N THR A 28 15.01 10.04 20.07
CA THR A 28 14.74 9.38 18.80
C THR A 28 15.44 10.09 17.64
N VAL A 29 16.16 9.31 16.83
CA VAL A 29 16.83 9.76 15.61
C VAL A 29 16.17 9.05 14.41
N GLY A 30 15.73 9.80 13.43
CA GLY A 30 15.34 9.29 12.14
C GLY A 30 16.55 9.21 11.21
N PHE A 31 16.75 8.06 10.55
CA PHE A 31 17.79 7.87 9.56
C PHE A 31 17.19 7.58 8.18
N ASP A 32 17.60 8.33 7.16
CA ASP A 32 17.24 8.07 5.77
C ASP A 32 18.45 8.30 4.87
N MET A 33 18.66 7.41 3.90
CA MET A 33 19.76 7.54 2.94
C MET A 33 19.62 8.78 2.03
N ASN A 34 18.42 9.29 1.86
CA ASN A 34 18.13 10.46 1.05
C ASN A 34 18.32 11.74 1.85
N GLN A 35 19.49 12.40 1.67
CA GLN A 35 19.80 13.66 2.35
C GLN A 35 18.75 14.74 2.12
N LYS A 36 18.20 14.85 0.88
CA LYS A 36 17.15 15.84 0.58
C LYS A 36 15.88 15.60 1.39
N ARG A 37 15.56 14.31 1.65
CA ARG A 37 14.45 13.94 2.55
C ARG A 37 14.72 14.42 3.96
N CYS A 38 15.90 14.14 4.48
CA CYS A 38 16.31 14.59 5.83
C CYS A 38 16.27 16.11 5.95
N ASP A 39 16.77 16.84 4.95
CA ASP A 39 16.78 18.31 4.95
C ASP A 39 15.35 18.89 4.96
N ALA A 40 14.45 18.34 4.13
CA ALA A 40 13.05 18.76 4.10
C ALA A 40 12.34 18.51 5.44
N LEU A 41 12.56 17.33 6.03
CA LEU A 41 12.00 16.99 7.34
C LEU A 41 12.53 17.90 8.45
N MET A 42 13.83 18.19 8.47
CA MET A 42 14.42 19.12 9.45
C MET A 42 13.99 20.57 9.24
N ALA A 43 13.56 20.93 8.02
CA ALA A 43 12.87 22.21 7.74
C ALA A 43 11.40 22.19 8.21
N GLY A 44 10.88 21.06 8.71
CA GLY A 44 9.52 20.90 9.20
C GLY A 44 8.50 20.62 8.11
N HIS A 45 8.90 20.04 6.99
CA HIS A 45 8.00 19.72 5.87
C HIS A 45 8.06 18.24 5.48
N ASP A 46 6.89 17.59 5.44
CA ASP A 46 6.72 16.21 5.03
C ASP A 46 6.04 16.10 3.66
N ALA A 47 6.81 15.81 2.61
CA ALA A 47 6.29 15.62 1.25
C ALA A 47 5.35 14.41 1.10
N THR A 48 5.32 13.48 2.07
CA THR A 48 4.37 12.35 2.05
C THR A 48 3.02 12.72 2.66
N LEU A 49 2.91 13.87 3.33
CA LEU A 49 1.70 14.39 3.99
C LEU A 49 1.14 13.48 5.10
N GLU A 50 1.96 12.56 5.61
CA GLU A 50 1.58 11.64 6.71
C GLU A 50 1.71 12.33 8.08
N VAL A 51 2.68 13.21 8.22
CA VAL A 51 2.85 14.02 9.43
C VAL A 51 2.64 15.48 9.06
N ALA A 52 1.69 16.13 9.71
CA ALA A 52 1.43 17.56 9.49
C ALA A 52 2.65 18.40 9.91
N ASP A 53 2.90 19.51 9.21
CA ASP A 53 4.09 20.32 9.38
C ASP A 53 4.22 20.88 10.81
N ASP A 54 3.11 21.27 11.44
CA ASP A 54 3.07 21.73 12.82
C ASP A 54 3.45 20.63 13.83
N ILE A 55 2.98 19.42 13.61
CA ILE A 55 3.30 18.24 14.43
C ILE A 55 4.78 17.84 14.27
N LEU A 56 5.31 17.92 13.05
CA LEU A 56 6.72 17.62 12.79
C LEU A 56 7.63 18.68 13.44
N GLN A 57 7.26 19.95 13.33
CA GLN A 57 7.99 21.05 13.97
C GLN A 57 7.96 20.97 15.49
N ASP A 58 6.84 20.52 16.09
CA ASP A 58 6.74 20.26 17.52
C ASP A 58 7.70 19.15 17.95
N ALA A 59 7.73 18.02 17.22
CA ALA A 59 8.65 16.93 17.49
C ALA A 59 10.14 17.38 17.47
N ILE A 60 10.50 18.21 16.49
CA ILE A 60 11.87 18.75 16.39
C ILE A 60 12.18 19.71 17.53
N LYS A 61 11.31 20.68 17.82
CA LYS A 61 11.58 21.76 18.78
C LYS A 61 11.45 21.32 20.23
N ASN A 62 10.42 20.53 20.54
CA ASN A 62 10.03 20.22 21.93
C ASN A 62 10.41 18.81 22.37
N HIS A 63 10.61 17.88 21.41
CA HIS A 63 10.95 16.48 21.72
C HIS A 63 12.35 16.07 21.25
N GLY A 64 13.11 16.99 20.63
CA GLY A 64 14.49 16.73 20.23
C GLY A 64 14.62 15.71 19.09
N PHE A 65 13.57 15.55 18.27
CA PHE A 65 13.62 14.67 17.10
C PHE A 65 14.59 15.21 16.06
N VAL A 66 15.46 14.34 15.54
CA VAL A 66 16.47 14.70 14.54
C VAL A 66 16.40 13.72 13.40
N CYS A 67 16.45 14.23 12.15
CA CYS A 67 16.63 13.42 10.95
C CYS A 67 18.05 13.56 10.40
N THR A 68 18.64 12.47 9.93
CA THR A 68 20.00 12.46 9.39
C THR A 68 20.24 11.35 8.37
N SER A 69 21.15 11.58 7.44
CA SER A 69 21.73 10.55 6.57
C SER A 69 23.14 10.13 7.03
N ASP A 70 23.65 10.73 8.11
CA ASP A 70 24.97 10.44 8.65
C ASP A 70 24.89 9.26 9.63
N ILE A 71 25.51 8.15 9.28
CA ILE A 71 25.53 6.91 10.07
C ILE A 71 26.21 7.10 11.44
N GLU A 72 27.15 8.05 11.58
CA GLU A 72 27.84 8.31 12.84
C GLU A 72 26.87 8.79 13.93
N LYS A 73 25.80 9.49 13.53
CA LYS A 73 24.80 10.05 14.47
C LYS A 73 23.83 9.01 15.05
N ILE A 74 23.83 7.78 14.52
CA ILE A 74 22.95 6.71 15.00
C ILE A 74 23.72 5.63 15.80
N LYS A 75 25.04 5.72 15.92
CA LYS A 75 25.87 4.77 16.67
C LYS A 75 25.55 4.68 18.16
N ASP A 76 25.06 5.76 18.73
CA ASP A 76 24.70 5.81 20.16
C ASP A 76 23.30 5.24 20.44
N CYS A 77 22.53 4.88 19.42
CA CYS A 77 21.23 4.24 19.59
C CYS A 77 21.41 2.79 20.00
N ASN A 78 20.40 2.25 20.70
CA ASN A 78 20.41 0.86 21.17
C ASN A 78 19.10 0.12 20.85
N PHE A 79 18.19 0.78 20.15
CA PHE A 79 16.93 0.23 19.67
C PHE A 79 16.70 0.71 18.23
N TYR A 80 16.95 -0.16 17.26
CA TYR A 80 16.86 0.15 15.84
C TYR A 80 15.55 -0.37 15.28
N ILE A 81 14.80 0.48 14.55
CA ILE A 81 13.56 0.12 13.89
C ILE A 81 13.77 0.27 12.37
N VAL A 82 13.57 -0.79 11.62
CA VAL A 82 13.74 -0.80 10.16
C VAL A 82 12.36 -0.72 9.50
N ALA A 83 12.08 0.42 8.84
CA ALA A 83 10.80 0.73 8.20
C ALA A 83 10.99 1.13 6.72
N VAL A 84 11.79 0.36 6.00
CA VAL A 84 12.05 0.56 4.58
C VAL A 84 11.01 -0.13 3.70
N PRO A 85 10.77 0.32 2.44
CA PRO A 85 9.83 -0.32 1.55
C PRO A 85 10.29 -1.74 1.16
N THR A 86 9.31 -2.59 0.83
CA THR A 86 9.50 -3.94 0.28
C THR A 86 8.70 -4.07 -1.00
N PRO A 87 9.23 -3.60 -2.14
CA PRO A 87 8.55 -3.71 -3.43
C PRO A 87 8.58 -5.15 -3.97
N VAL A 88 7.92 -5.36 -5.10
CA VAL A 88 8.09 -6.56 -5.94
C VAL A 88 8.82 -6.17 -7.22
N ASP A 89 9.52 -7.16 -7.80
CA ASP A 89 10.09 -7.06 -9.13
C ASP A 89 9.02 -7.24 -10.24
N ASP A 90 9.44 -7.16 -11.51
CA ASP A 90 8.54 -7.31 -12.67
C ASP A 90 7.86 -8.69 -12.75
N ASP A 91 8.44 -9.70 -12.11
CA ASP A 91 7.90 -11.07 -12.04
C ASP A 91 7.03 -11.29 -10.77
N ASN A 92 6.71 -10.22 -10.03
CA ASN A 92 6.02 -10.23 -8.75
C ASN A 92 6.75 -10.98 -7.63
N ASN A 93 8.08 -11.11 -7.69
CA ASN A 93 8.86 -11.64 -6.58
C ASN A 93 9.19 -10.53 -5.58
N PRO A 94 9.27 -10.84 -4.27
CA PRO A 94 9.72 -9.89 -3.25
C PRO A 94 11.12 -9.34 -3.53
N ASP A 95 11.27 -8.03 -3.64
CA ASP A 95 12.57 -7.37 -3.68
C ASP A 95 13.00 -6.98 -2.25
N LEU A 96 13.93 -7.76 -1.71
CA LEU A 96 14.47 -7.54 -0.36
C LEU A 96 15.70 -6.62 -0.35
N THR A 97 16.10 -6.04 -1.50
CA THR A 97 17.27 -5.16 -1.60
C THR A 97 17.24 -4.01 -0.58
N PRO A 98 16.12 -3.29 -0.37
CA PRO A 98 16.07 -2.24 0.63
C PRO A 98 16.27 -2.76 2.06
N LEU A 99 15.72 -3.94 2.38
CA LEU A 99 15.87 -4.58 3.69
C LEU A 99 17.32 -5.02 3.94
N VAL A 100 17.97 -5.61 2.95
CA VAL A 100 19.39 -6.01 3.01
C VAL A 100 20.27 -4.75 3.20
N GLY A 101 19.97 -3.66 2.51
CA GLY A 101 20.63 -2.37 2.68
C GLY A 101 20.48 -1.80 4.09
N ALA A 102 19.26 -1.79 4.62
CA ALA A 102 18.98 -1.34 5.98
C ALA A 102 19.63 -2.24 7.03
N SER A 103 19.57 -3.57 6.86
CA SER A 103 20.25 -4.54 7.72
C SER A 103 21.77 -4.36 7.71
N THR A 104 22.34 -4.02 6.55
CA THR A 104 23.76 -3.65 6.43
C THR A 104 24.07 -2.38 7.22
N THR A 105 23.20 -1.39 7.17
CA THR A 105 23.35 -0.14 7.95
C THR A 105 23.29 -0.44 9.45
N VAL A 106 22.31 -1.23 9.91
CA VAL A 106 22.23 -1.67 11.30
C VAL A 106 23.49 -2.43 11.71
N GLY A 107 23.97 -3.38 10.88
CA GLY A 107 25.18 -4.17 11.17
C GLY A 107 26.44 -3.35 11.38
N LYS A 108 26.54 -2.15 10.77
CA LYS A 108 27.69 -1.24 10.97
C LYS A 108 27.68 -0.50 12.31
N VAL A 109 26.54 -0.41 12.98
CA VAL A 109 26.36 0.41 14.18
C VAL A 109 25.90 -0.36 15.41
N ILE A 110 25.27 -1.51 15.24
CA ILE A 110 24.71 -2.32 16.33
C ILE A 110 25.80 -2.79 17.28
N SER A 111 25.51 -2.76 18.58
CA SER A 111 26.42 -3.13 19.65
C SER A 111 25.81 -4.21 20.57
N LYS A 112 26.62 -4.74 21.50
CA LYS A 112 26.15 -5.76 22.44
C LYS A 112 25.02 -5.24 23.32
N GLY A 113 23.95 -6.01 23.38
CA GLY A 113 22.74 -5.72 24.15
C GLY A 113 21.69 -4.90 23.40
N ASP A 114 21.99 -4.47 22.18
CA ASP A 114 21.07 -3.70 21.36
C ASP A 114 19.96 -4.58 20.73
N VAL A 115 18.89 -3.94 20.28
CA VAL A 115 17.73 -4.58 19.66
C VAL A 115 17.50 -4.00 18.26
N VAL A 116 17.22 -4.86 17.28
CA VAL A 116 16.72 -4.45 15.96
C VAL A 116 15.32 -5.01 15.72
N VAL A 117 14.37 -4.14 15.35
CA VAL A 117 12.97 -4.50 15.07
C VAL A 117 12.65 -4.14 13.63
N TYR A 118 12.11 -5.10 12.88
CA TYR A 118 11.68 -4.87 11.51
C TYR A 118 10.17 -4.56 11.47
N GLU A 119 9.82 -3.51 10.73
CA GLU A 119 8.43 -3.06 10.51
C GLU A 119 7.95 -3.35 9.08
N SER A 120 8.89 -3.49 8.14
CA SER A 120 8.62 -3.71 6.74
C SER A 120 7.77 -4.97 6.53
N THR A 121 6.81 -4.93 5.60
CA THR A 121 5.99 -6.09 5.27
C THR A 121 6.82 -7.17 4.58
N VAL A 122 6.77 -8.38 5.12
CA VAL A 122 7.55 -9.53 4.62
C VAL A 122 6.74 -10.82 4.76
N TYR A 123 7.18 -11.89 4.05
CA TYR A 123 6.68 -13.24 4.31
C TYR A 123 7.33 -13.85 5.57
N PRO A 124 6.70 -14.87 6.19
CA PRO A 124 7.24 -15.51 7.39
C PRO A 124 8.65 -16.04 7.19
N GLY A 125 9.56 -15.65 8.07
CA GLY A 125 10.95 -16.07 8.10
C GLY A 125 11.95 -15.01 7.59
N VAL A 126 11.54 -13.99 6.85
CA VAL A 126 12.47 -13.01 6.26
C VAL A 126 13.34 -12.33 7.31
N THR A 127 12.79 -11.95 8.44
CA THR A 127 13.57 -11.30 9.50
C THR A 127 14.70 -12.21 9.97
N GLU A 128 14.39 -13.47 10.30
CA GLU A 128 15.36 -14.41 10.89
C GLU A 128 16.27 -15.06 9.84
N ASP A 129 15.75 -15.34 8.63
CA ASP A 129 16.45 -16.13 7.63
C ASP A 129 17.22 -15.28 6.60
N GLU A 130 16.82 -13.99 6.41
CA GLU A 130 17.44 -13.09 5.42
C GLU A 130 18.08 -11.85 6.08
N CYS A 131 17.35 -11.13 6.94
CA CYS A 131 17.82 -9.85 7.49
C CYS A 131 18.87 -10.02 8.59
N ILE A 132 18.62 -10.87 9.57
CA ILE A 132 19.53 -11.10 10.70
C ILE A 132 20.88 -11.65 10.26
N PRO A 133 21.00 -12.61 9.31
CA PRO A 133 22.30 -13.04 8.81
C PRO A 133 23.16 -11.92 8.21
N VAL A 134 22.53 -10.91 7.59
CA VAL A 134 23.24 -9.72 7.10
C VAL A 134 23.79 -8.89 8.26
N VAL A 135 22.97 -8.64 9.29
CA VAL A 135 23.41 -7.91 10.51
C VAL A 135 24.57 -8.66 11.17
N GLU A 136 24.46 -9.97 11.35
CA GLU A 136 25.53 -10.79 11.94
C GLU A 136 26.82 -10.75 11.11
N LYS A 137 26.71 -10.87 9.78
CA LYS A 137 27.87 -10.85 8.89
C LYS A 137 28.62 -9.52 8.95
N VAL A 138 27.88 -8.41 9.01
CA VAL A 138 28.47 -7.05 8.97
C VAL A 138 29.03 -6.67 10.33
N SER A 139 28.31 -6.97 11.43
CA SER A 139 28.71 -6.60 12.78
C SER A 139 29.73 -7.56 13.41
N GLY A 140 29.76 -8.82 12.96
CA GLY A 140 30.49 -9.90 13.66
C GLY A 140 29.83 -10.38 14.94
N LEU A 141 28.66 -9.86 15.28
CA LEU A 141 27.86 -10.22 16.47
C LEU A 141 26.88 -11.35 16.15
N LYS A 142 26.33 -11.98 17.20
CA LYS A 142 25.34 -13.08 17.07
C LYS A 142 24.02 -12.73 17.75
N MET A 143 22.92 -12.96 17.05
CA MET A 143 21.57 -12.80 17.58
C MET A 143 21.35 -13.77 18.77
N ASN A 144 20.63 -13.30 19.79
CA ASN A 144 20.35 -13.97 21.05
C ASN A 144 21.58 -14.28 21.94
N VAL A 145 22.75 -13.77 21.53
CA VAL A 145 24.00 -13.82 22.32
C VAL A 145 24.51 -12.41 22.57
N ASP A 146 24.71 -11.65 21.52
CA ASP A 146 25.29 -10.30 21.57
C ASP A 146 24.24 -9.22 21.32
N PHE A 147 23.27 -9.44 20.44
CA PHE A 147 22.16 -8.54 20.14
C PHE A 147 20.85 -9.32 19.97
N TYR A 148 19.74 -8.61 19.82
CA TYR A 148 18.42 -9.24 19.74
C TYR A 148 17.61 -8.72 18.57
N GLY A 149 16.71 -9.57 18.07
CA GLY A 149 15.82 -9.25 16.95
C GLY A 149 14.35 -9.17 17.38
N GLY A 150 13.55 -8.50 16.58
CA GLY A 150 12.11 -8.44 16.71
C GLY A 150 11.42 -8.08 15.41
N TYR A 151 10.10 -8.21 15.41
CA TYR A 151 9.25 -7.81 14.30
C TYR A 151 7.95 -7.19 14.80
N SER A 152 7.55 -6.07 14.21
CA SER A 152 6.32 -5.36 14.54
C SER A 152 5.72 -4.76 13.27
N PRO A 153 4.74 -5.43 12.63
CA PRO A 153 4.19 -4.98 11.37
C PRO A 153 3.41 -3.67 11.48
N GLU A 154 3.50 -2.84 10.45
CA GLU A 154 2.65 -1.65 10.33
C GLU A 154 1.35 -1.97 9.60
N ARG A 155 0.28 -1.28 10.02
CA ARG A 155 -1.10 -1.43 9.50
C ARG A 155 -1.74 -0.10 9.12
N ILE A 156 -0.94 0.96 9.00
CA ILE A 156 -1.41 2.26 8.54
C ILE A 156 -1.94 2.13 7.11
N ASN A 157 -3.05 2.80 6.87
CA ASN A 157 -3.58 2.97 5.54
C ASN A 157 -3.22 4.40 5.08
N PRO A 158 -2.28 4.59 4.15
CA PRO A 158 -1.85 5.93 3.72
C PRO A 158 -3.03 6.84 3.40
N GLY A 159 -3.00 8.07 3.95
CA GLY A 159 -4.08 9.05 3.82
C GLY A 159 -5.26 8.87 4.78
N ASP A 160 -5.29 7.84 5.62
CA ASP A 160 -6.31 7.66 6.65
C ASP A 160 -5.93 8.44 7.91
N LYS A 161 -6.62 9.56 8.15
CA LYS A 161 -6.38 10.43 9.31
C LYS A 161 -7.07 9.98 10.60
N GLN A 162 -7.95 8.98 10.52
CA GLN A 162 -8.65 8.44 11.70
C GLN A 162 -7.87 7.29 12.32
N HIS A 163 -7.31 6.39 11.50
CA HIS A 163 -6.57 5.22 11.93
C HIS A 163 -5.06 5.53 11.83
N THR A 164 -4.57 6.42 12.70
CA THR A 164 -3.16 6.76 12.80
C THR A 164 -2.39 5.66 13.55
N VAL A 165 -1.06 5.67 13.46
CA VAL A 165 -0.19 4.65 14.06
C VAL A 165 -0.46 4.39 15.55
N GLU A 166 -0.80 5.43 16.32
CA GLU A 166 -1.09 5.33 17.76
C GLU A 166 -2.48 4.75 18.08
N HIS A 167 -3.43 4.82 17.11
CA HIS A 167 -4.81 4.38 17.28
C HIS A 167 -5.10 2.98 16.68
N ILE A 168 -4.10 2.31 16.14
CA ILE A 168 -4.21 0.94 15.62
C ILE A 168 -3.48 -0.01 16.57
N LYS A 169 -4.14 -1.10 16.99
CA LYS A 169 -3.51 -2.13 17.81
C LYS A 169 -2.30 -2.71 17.10
N LYS A 170 -1.12 -2.60 17.72
CA LYS A 170 0.16 -2.99 17.16
C LYS A 170 0.53 -4.41 17.59
N VAL A 171 0.91 -5.25 16.62
CA VAL A 171 1.50 -6.56 16.92
C VAL A 171 2.99 -6.36 17.17
N THR A 172 3.53 -7.03 18.18
CA THR A 172 4.95 -7.01 18.51
C THR A 172 5.45 -8.44 18.70
N SER A 173 6.74 -8.68 18.50
CA SER A 173 7.37 -9.97 18.76
C SER A 173 8.86 -9.77 19.00
N GLY A 174 9.50 -10.77 19.58
CA GLY A 174 10.95 -10.76 19.81
C GLY A 174 11.57 -12.12 19.64
N SER A 175 12.89 -12.15 19.48
CA SER A 175 13.68 -13.36 19.27
C SER A 175 13.80 -14.25 20.52
N THR A 176 13.49 -13.69 21.71
CA THR A 176 13.26 -14.44 22.94
C THR A 176 12.02 -13.89 23.67
N PRO A 177 11.42 -14.66 24.61
CA PRO A 177 10.26 -14.17 25.36
C PRO A 177 10.53 -12.87 26.15
N GLU A 178 11.72 -12.71 26.70
CA GLU A 178 12.14 -11.52 27.46
C GLU A 178 12.25 -10.31 26.53
N ILE A 179 12.87 -10.48 25.38
CA ILE A 179 13.01 -9.44 24.35
C ILE A 179 11.64 -9.08 23.74
N GLY A 180 10.79 -10.07 23.51
CA GLY A 180 9.41 -9.82 23.09
C GLY A 180 8.65 -8.93 24.06
N LYS A 181 8.77 -9.18 25.38
CA LYS A 181 8.18 -8.33 26.43
C LYS A 181 8.78 -6.92 26.41
N TYR A 182 10.09 -6.80 26.30
CA TYR A 182 10.76 -5.49 26.25
C TYR A 182 10.33 -4.68 25.02
N ILE A 183 10.31 -5.30 23.81
CA ILE A 183 9.80 -4.65 22.60
C ILE A 183 8.35 -4.22 22.82
N ASN A 184 7.51 -5.12 23.34
CA ASN A 184 6.11 -4.82 23.62
C ASN A 184 5.93 -3.64 24.58
N GLU A 185 6.75 -3.52 25.63
CA GLU A 185 6.75 -2.39 26.56
C GLU A 185 7.12 -1.08 25.88
N VAL A 186 8.16 -1.09 25.02
CA VAL A 186 8.57 0.10 24.24
C VAL A 186 7.43 0.58 23.34
N TYR A 187 6.81 -0.33 22.58
CA TYR A 187 5.70 0.03 21.68
C TYR A 187 4.44 0.44 22.46
N SER A 188 4.06 -0.28 23.51
CA SER A 188 2.86 0.03 24.30
C SER A 188 2.94 1.39 24.99
N SER A 189 4.13 1.92 25.20
CA SER A 189 4.33 3.25 25.81
C SER A 189 3.81 4.39 24.93
N VAL A 190 3.70 4.17 23.61
CA VAL A 190 3.29 5.19 22.63
C VAL A 190 2.02 4.80 21.85
N ILE A 191 1.68 3.51 21.77
CA ILE A 191 0.49 3.01 21.05
C ILE A 191 -0.71 2.99 22.01
N THR A 192 -1.61 3.94 21.87
CA THR A 192 -2.78 4.09 22.76
C THR A 192 -3.84 3.02 22.56
N ALA A 193 -3.95 2.46 21.34
CA ALA A 193 -4.84 1.33 21.04
C ALA A 193 -4.36 0.00 21.64
N GLY A 194 -3.21 -0.02 22.29
CA GLY A 194 -2.60 -1.20 22.89
C GLY A 194 -1.82 -2.05 21.90
N THR A 195 -1.19 -3.08 22.45
CA THR A 195 -0.32 -4.00 21.71
C THR A 195 -0.82 -5.44 21.82
N HIS A 196 -0.34 -6.31 20.95
CA HIS A 196 -0.49 -7.76 21.01
C HIS A 196 0.88 -8.40 20.84
N LEU A 197 1.36 -9.05 21.89
CA LEU A 197 2.64 -9.78 21.86
C LEU A 197 2.44 -11.14 21.20
N ALA A 198 2.92 -11.28 19.97
CA ALA A 198 2.94 -12.56 19.26
C ALA A 198 4.03 -13.48 19.85
N PRO A 199 3.83 -14.80 19.85
CA PRO A 199 4.76 -15.76 20.46
C PRO A 199 6.11 -15.84 19.77
N THR A 200 6.18 -15.56 18.45
CA THR A 200 7.43 -15.59 17.67
C THR A 200 7.40 -14.51 16.57
N ILE A 201 8.59 -14.19 16.04
CA ILE A 201 8.76 -13.30 14.88
C ILE A 201 7.95 -13.83 13.69
N LYS A 202 8.09 -15.11 13.34
CA LYS A 202 7.37 -15.73 12.20
C LYS A 202 5.84 -15.65 12.32
N VAL A 203 5.30 -15.75 13.54
CA VAL A 203 3.86 -15.57 13.76
C VAL A 203 3.42 -14.12 13.52
N ALA A 204 4.21 -13.15 13.94
CA ALA A 204 3.91 -11.73 13.70
C ALA A 204 4.00 -11.37 12.20
N GLU A 205 4.99 -11.90 11.49
CA GLU A 205 5.12 -11.78 10.03
C GLU A 205 3.91 -12.41 9.31
N ALA A 206 3.54 -13.64 9.68
CA ALA A 206 2.38 -14.33 9.13
C ALA A 206 1.09 -13.55 9.35
N ALA A 207 0.87 -13.02 10.57
CA ALA A 207 -0.32 -12.24 10.90
C ALA A 207 -0.49 -11.01 9.99
N LYS A 208 0.62 -10.37 9.58
CA LYS A 208 0.57 -9.22 8.66
C LYS A 208 0.16 -9.62 7.26
N VAL A 209 0.82 -10.61 6.69
CA VAL A 209 0.63 -10.97 5.28
C VAL A 209 -0.75 -11.59 5.02
N ILE A 210 -1.34 -12.31 6.00
CA ILE A 210 -2.67 -12.91 5.84
C ILE A 210 -3.80 -11.90 5.86
N GLU A 211 -3.65 -10.73 6.50
CA GLU A 211 -4.69 -9.69 6.49
C GLU A 211 -4.93 -9.15 5.10
N ASN A 212 -3.88 -8.84 4.36
CA ASN A 212 -3.98 -8.36 3.01
C ASN A 212 -4.37 -9.49 2.03
N SER A 213 -3.85 -10.71 2.23
CA SER A 213 -4.26 -11.87 1.43
C SER A 213 -5.74 -12.21 1.60
N GLN A 214 -6.27 -12.15 2.82
CA GLN A 214 -7.70 -12.33 3.07
C GLN A 214 -8.54 -11.27 2.36
N ARG A 215 -8.13 -10.01 2.43
CA ARG A 215 -8.82 -8.91 1.74
C ARG A 215 -8.80 -9.09 0.24
N ASP A 216 -7.66 -9.47 -0.33
CA ASP A 216 -7.50 -9.75 -1.75
C ASP A 216 -8.42 -10.87 -2.22
N ILE A 217 -8.48 -11.99 -1.50
CA ILE A 217 -9.35 -13.12 -1.81
C ILE A 217 -10.82 -12.74 -1.73
N ASN A 218 -11.23 -11.96 -0.72
CA ASN A 218 -12.61 -11.51 -0.60
C ASN A 218 -13.01 -10.57 -1.74
N ILE A 219 -12.09 -9.70 -2.18
CA ILE A 219 -12.34 -8.85 -3.36
C ILE A 219 -12.39 -9.72 -4.63
N ALA A 220 -11.51 -10.71 -4.77
CA ALA A 220 -11.54 -11.64 -5.90
C ALA A 220 -12.88 -12.38 -5.97
N PHE A 221 -13.42 -12.82 -4.84
CA PHE A 221 -14.73 -13.47 -4.76
C PHE A 221 -15.85 -12.55 -5.29
N VAL A 222 -15.93 -11.29 -4.82
CA VAL A 222 -16.97 -10.37 -5.29
C VAL A 222 -16.72 -9.90 -6.74
N ASN A 223 -15.46 -9.86 -7.20
CA ASN A 223 -15.12 -9.65 -8.62
C ASN A 223 -15.62 -10.79 -9.50
N GLU A 224 -15.48 -12.04 -9.05
CA GLU A 224 -16.04 -13.19 -9.76
C GLU A 224 -17.57 -13.13 -9.81
N LEU A 225 -18.21 -12.77 -8.69
CA LEU A 225 -19.67 -12.56 -8.65
C LEU A 225 -20.11 -11.51 -9.65
N SER A 226 -19.38 -10.39 -9.80
CA SER A 226 -19.74 -9.35 -10.79
C SER A 226 -19.68 -9.88 -12.22
N LYS A 227 -18.70 -10.73 -12.54
CA LYS A 227 -18.62 -11.40 -13.87
C LYS A 227 -19.77 -12.37 -14.11
N ILE A 228 -20.16 -13.13 -13.08
CA ILE A 228 -21.29 -14.07 -13.15
C ILE A 228 -22.60 -13.32 -13.33
N PHE A 229 -22.87 -12.33 -12.50
CA PHE A 229 -24.13 -11.59 -12.52
C PHE A 229 -24.28 -10.74 -13.77
N ASN A 230 -23.21 -10.15 -14.27
CA ASN A 230 -23.22 -9.47 -15.58
C ASN A 230 -23.69 -10.41 -16.70
N LYS A 231 -23.23 -11.66 -16.77
CA LYS A 231 -23.68 -12.67 -17.73
C LYS A 231 -25.15 -13.08 -17.56
N MET A 232 -25.65 -13.00 -16.32
CA MET A 232 -27.05 -13.31 -15.98
C MET A 232 -27.99 -12.12 -16.16
N GLY A 233 -27.47 -10.92 -16.43
CA GLY A 233 -28.26 -9.68 -16.49
C GLY A 233 -28.75 -9.22 -15.12
N ILE A 234 -28.07 -9.61 -14.05
CA ILE A 234 -28.36 -9.23 -12.65
C ILE A 234 -27.39 -8.15 -12.23
N ASP A 235 -27.86 -7.15 -11.51
CA ASP A 235 -27.00 -6.11 -10.95
C ASP A 235 -26.27 -6.61 -9.70
N THR A 236 -24.94 -6.51 -9.72
CA THR A 236 -24.11 -7.03 -8.63
C THR A 236 -24.32 -6.27 -7.31
N LEU A 237 -24.47 -4.94 -7.39
CA LEU A 237 -24.66 -4.12 -6.19
C LEU A 237 -25.97 -4.46 -5.49
N ASP A 238 -27.07 -4.63 -6.23
CA ASP A 238 -28.37 -5.01 -5.69
C ASP A 238 -28.28 -6.36 -4.93
N VAL A 239 -27.53 -7.32 -5.48
CA VAL A 239 -27.29 -8.62 -4.81
C VAL A 239 -26.48 -8.44 -3.54
N LEU A 240 -25.40 -7.66 -3.60
CA LEU A 240 -24.53 -7.43 -2.44
C LEU A 240 -25.25 -6.64 -1.33
N GLU A 241 -26.13 -5.72 -1.69
CA GLU A 241 -26.98 -5.00 -0.71
C GLU A 241 -27.98 -5.94 -0.03
N ALA A 242 -28.66 -6.78 -0.82
CA ALA A 242 -29.57 -7.78 -0.27
C ALA A 242 -28.84 -8.79 0.64
N ALA A 243 -27.68 -9.31 0.20
CA ALA A 243 -26.87 -10.20 1.02
C ALA A 243 -26.33 -9.52 2.28
N GLY A 244 -25.96 -8.23 2.17
CA GLY A 244 -25.43 -7.39 3.25
C GLY A 244 -26.44 -7.09 4.37
N THR A 245 -27.74 -7.39 4.19
CA THR A 245 -28.72 -7.36 5.28
C THR A 245 -28.44 -8.41 6.35
N LYS A 246 -27.65 -9.44 6.01
CA LYS A 246 -27.24 -10.48 6.95
C LYS A 246 -26.04 -10.00 7.75
N TRP A 247 -26.13 -10.04 9.08
CA TRP A 247 -25.14 -9.50 10.02
C TRP A 247 -23.70 -10.04 9.83
N ASN A 248 -23.54 -11.25 9.30
CA ASN A 248 -22.26 -11.91 9.10
C ASN A 248 -21.75 -11.85 7.65
N PHE A 249 -22.42 -11.12 6.76
CA PHE A 249 -21.94 -10.90 5.41
C PHE A 249 -20.91 -9.77 5.39
N LEU A 250 -19.74 -10.03 4.83
CA LEU A 250 -18.67 -9.04 4.80
C LEU A 250 -18.88 -8.05 3.64
N PRO A 251 -18.80 -6.72 3.87
CA PRO A 251 -19.20 -5.70 2.89
C PRO A 251 -18.11 -5.40 1.86
N PHE A 252 -17.53 -6.43 1.24
CA PHE A 252 -16.62 -6.26 0.11
C PHE A 252 -17.40 -5.86 -1.14
N ARG A 253 -16.74 -5.08 -1.99
CA ARG A 253 -17.27 -4.60 -3.28
C ARG A 253 -16.31 -4.98 -4.41
N PRO A 254 -16.82 -5.21 -5.64
CA PRO A 254 -15.97 -5.40 -6.80
C PRO A 254 -15.11 -4.17 -7.08
N GLY A 255 -13.97 -4.39 -7.74
CA GLY A 255 -13.10 -3.30 -8.13
C GLY A 255 -11.70 -3.75 -8.50
N LEU A 256 -10.88 -2.76 -8.82
CA LEU A 256 -9.47 -2.95 -9.13
C LEU A 256 -8.67 -3.08 -7.82
N VAL A 257 -7.73 -4.00 -7.78
CA VAL A 257 -6.87 -4.24 -6.60
C VAL A 257 -5.43 -3.88 -6.94
N GLY A 258 -5.07 -2.65 -6.64
CA GLY A 258 -3.73 -2.08 -6.81
C GLY A 258 -3.08 -1.66 -5.49
N GLY A 259 -2.04 -0.84 -5.58
CA GLY A 259 -1.29 -0.30 -4.45
C GLY A 259 -0.21 -1.22 -3.92
N HIS A 260 0.43 -0.80 -2.81
CA HIS A 260 1.64 -1.41 -2.29
C HIS A 260 1.44 -2.70 -1.49
N CYS A 261 0.25 -2.92 -0.95
CA CYS A 261 0.05 -3.97 0.05
C CYS A 261 -0.88 -5.07 -0.46
N ILE A 262 -2.16 -4.73 -0.78
CA ILE A 262 -3.18 -5.73 -1.09
C ILE A 262 -2.83 -6.50 -2.37
N GLY A 263 -2.28 -5.83 -3.38
CA GLY A 263 -1.86 -6.45 -4.63
C GLY A 263 -0.52 -7.18 -4.58
N VAL A 264 0.26 -7.01 -3.50
CA VAL A 264 1.66 -7.46 -3.37
C VAL A 264 1.82 -8.57 -2.31
N ASP A 265 1.29 -8.39 -1.11
CA ASP A 265 1.45 -9.33 0.01
C ASP A 265 1.00 -10.77 -0.32
N PRO A 266 -0.07 -11.02 -1.13
CA PRO A 266 -0.43 -12.37 -1.52
C PRO A 266 0.65 -13.09 -2.33
N TYR A 267 1.42 -12.37 -3.16
CA TYR A 267 2.56 -12.95 -3.88
C TYR A 267 3.68 -13.36 -2.93
N TYR A 268 3.95 -12.56 -1.88
CA TYR A 268 4.90 -12.90 -0.83
C TYR A 268 4.55 -14.22 -0.15
N LEU A 269 3.27 -14.36 0.24
CA LEU A 269 2.79 -15.59 0.87
C LEU A 269 2.80 -16.77 -0.10
N ALA A 270 2.43 -16.55 -1.35
CA ALA A 270 2.44 -17.60 -2.37
C ALA A 270 3.86 -18.11 -2.65
N GLN A 271 4.83 -17.23 -2.82
CA GLN A 271 6.22 -17.64 -3.03
C GLN A 271 6.79 -18.37 -1.81
N CYS A 272 6.49 -17.89 -0.59
CA CYS A 272 6.88 -18.56 0.64
C CYS A 272 6.31 -19.99 0.69
N ALA A 273 5.02 -20.15 0.38
CA ALA A 273 4.37 -21.47 0.33
C ALA A 273 5.03 -22.42 -0.69
N GLN A 274 5.32 -21.90 -1.89
CA GLN A 274 5.97 -22.68 -2.96
C GLN A 274 7.39 -23.12 -2.57
N ARG A 275 8.18 -22.26 -1.92
CA ARG A 275 9.50 -22.62 -1.37
C ARG A 275 9.42 -23.74 -0.34
N HIS A 276 8.28 -23.88 0.36
CA HIS A 276 8.00 -24.96 1.30
C HIS A 276 7.26 -26.16 0.66
N GLY A 277 7.20 -26.22 -0.68
CA GLY A 277 6.62 -27.34 -1.42
C GLY A 277 5.08 -27.35 -1.51
N TYR A 278 4.41 -26.23 -1.16
CA TYR A 278 2.96 -26.11 -1.26
C TYR A 278 2.54 -25.10 -2.34
N ASN A 279 1.66 -25.51 -3.27
CA ASN A 279 1.09 -24.59 -4.26
C ASN A 279 -0.20 -23.96 -3.70
N PRO A 280 -0.23 -22.63 -3.43
CA PRO A 280 -1.37 -21.98 -2.79
C PRO A 280 -2.48 -21.66 -3.80
N GLU A 281 -3.35 -22.61 -4.09
CA GLU A 281 -4.38 -22.53 -5.14
C GLU A 281 -5.34 -21.35 -4.97
N ILE A 282 -5.89 -21.14 -3.78
CA ILE A 282 -6.88 -20.06 -3.50
C ILE A 282 -6.24 -18.69 -3.64
N ILE A 283 -5.04 -18.50 -3.10
CA ILE A 283 -4.32 -17.21 -3.17
C ILE A 283 -3.99 -16.85 -4.62
N LEU A 284 -3.44 -17.81 -5.37
CA LEU A 284 -3.09 -17.61 -6.77
C LEU A 284 -4.32 -17.42 -7.66
N ALA A 285 -5.43 -18.15 -7.39
CA ALA A 285 -6.69 -17.94 -8.11
C ALA A 285 -7.27 -16.54 -7.84
N GLY A 286 -7.24 -16.08 -6.58
CA GLY A 286 -7.65 -14.72 -6.21
C GLY A 286 -6.84 -13.66 -6.93
N ARG A 287 -5.51 -13.82 -6.97
CA ARG A 287 -4.65 -12.89 -7.71
C ARG A 287 -4.96 -12.86 -9.21
N ARG A 288 -5.07 -14.02 -9.86
CA ARG A 288 -5.44 -14.07 -11.29
C ARG A 288 -6.78 -13.39 -11.57
N MET A 289 -7.77 -13.55 -10.68
CA MET A 289 -9.06 -12.88 -10.79
C MET A 289 -8.91 -11.36 -10.73
N ASN A 290 -8.22 -10.86 -9.70
CA ASN A 290 -8.05 -9.43 -9.47
C ASN A 290 -7.16 -8.76 -10.53
N ASP A 291 -6.09 -9.42 -10.96
CA ASP A 291 -5.21 -8.90 -12.02
C ASP A 291 -5.93 -8.83 -13.38
N GLY A 292 -6.87 -9.72 -13.66
CA GLY A 292 -7.66 -9.71 -14.88
C GLY A 292 -8.80 -8.67 -14.91
N MET A 293 -9.05 -7.91 -13.83
CA MET A 293 -10.20 -7.00 -13.78
C MET A 293 -10.06 -5.77 -14.69
N GLY A 294 -8.84 -5.26 -14.87
CA GLY A 294 -8.61 -4.13 -15.79
C GLY A 294 -8.97 -4.47 -17.22
N GLU A 295 -8.54 -5.64 -17.72
CA GLU A 295 -8.90 -6.15 -19.04
C GLU A 295 -10.40 -6.43 -19.16
N TYR A 296 -11.01 -6.96 -18.11
CA TYR A 296 -12.45 -7.20 -18.06
C TYR A 296 -13.25 -5.90 -18.23
N VAL A 297 -12.91 -4.84 -17.50
CA VAL A 297 -13.55 -3.51 -17.60
C VAL A 297 -13.43 -2.95 -19.02
N ALA A 298 -12.23 -3.00 -19.60
CA ALA A 298 -11.99 -2.54 -20.97
C ALA A 298 -12.86 -3.33 -21.98
N THR A 299 -12.87 -4.66 -21.88
CA THR A 299 -13.62 -5.54 -22.77
C THR A 299 -15.12 -5.30 -22.67
N GLU A 300 -15.69 -5.15 -21.46
CA GLU A 300 -17.12 -4.87 -21.30
C GLU A 300 -17.49 -3.48 -21.83
N THR A 301 -16.63 -2.47 -21.66
CA THR A 301 -16.82 -1.14 -22.25
C THR A 301 -16.89 -1.22 -23.77
N ILE A 302 -15.97 -1.96 -24.42
CA ILE A 302 -15.97 -2.17 -25.87
C ILE A 302 -17.24 -2.89 -26.34
N LYS A 303 -17.69 -3.94 -25.62
CA LYS A 303 -18.94 -4.65 -25.94
C LYS A 303 -20.15 -3.73 -25.87
N LEU A 304 -20.23 -2.84 -24.90
CA LEU A 304 -21.30 -1.85 -24.77
C LEU A 304 -21.26 -0.84 -25.93
N MET A 305 -20.07 -0.36 -26.31
CA MET A 305 -19.92 0.50 -27.50
C MET A 305 -20.44 -0.18 -28.76
N LEU A 306 -20.04 -1.43 -28.99
CA LEU A 306 -20.51 -2.22 -30.16
C LEU A 306 -22.04 -2.42 -30.14
N LYS A 307 -22.62 -2.77 -28.98
CA LYS A 307 -24.08 -2.93 -28.83
C LYS A 307 -24.84 -1.63 -29.14
N LYS A 308 -24.29 -0.48 -28.81
CA LYS A 308 -24.84 0.82 -29.18
C LYS A 308 -24.49 1.24 -30.60
N GLY A 309 -23.73 0.43 -31.36
CA GLY A 309 -23.29 0.74 -32.74
C GLY A 309 -22.34 1.95 -32.78
N ILE A 310 -21.49 2.12 -31.75
CA ILE A 310 -20.40 3.09 -31.75
C ILE A 310 -19.20 2.44 -32.42
N GLN A 311 -18.60 3.14 -33.39
CA GLN A 311 -17.37 2.68 -34.03
C GLN A 311 -16.24 2.70 -32.96
N VAL A 312 -15.61 1.55 -32.73
CA VAL A 312 -14.54 1.44 -31.74
C VAL A 312 -13.23 2.06 -32.21
N LEU A 313 -12.82 1.71 -33.43
CA LEU A 313 -11.55 2.19 -34.00
C LEU A 313 -11.51 3.73 -34.05
N ASN A 314 -10.45 4.32 -33.50
CA ASN A 314 -10.22 5.77 -33.41
C ASN A 314 -11.25 6.52 -32.53
N SER A 315 -12.10 5.83 -31.78
CA SER A 315 -12.98 6.49 -30.79
C SER A 315 -12.21 7.14 -29.69
N ASN A 316 -12.77 8.19 -29.08
CA ASN A 316 -12.20 8.90 -27.95
C ASN A 316 -12.81 8.36 -26.65
N ILE A 317 -11.98 7.89 -25.74
CA ILE A 317 -12.40 7.42 -24.41
C ILE A 317 -11.75 8.28 -23.34
N ILE A 318 -12.52 8.64 -22.31
CA ILE A 318 -11.99 9.25 -21.10
C ILE A 318 -12.00 8.24 -19.95
N ILE A 319 -10.87 8.12 -19.25
CA ILE A 319 -10.76 7.40 -17.97
C ILE A 319 -10.73 8.46 -16.87
N LEU A 320 -11.67 8.37 -15.92
CA LEU A 320 -11.80 9.26 -14.78
C LEU A 320 -11.15 8.61 -13.55
N GLY A 321 -10.01 9.16 -13.14
CA GLY A 321 -9.16 8.66 -12.07
C GLY A 321 -8.09 7.69 -12.56
N PHE A 322 -6.88 7.86 -12.00
CA PHE A 322 -5.70 7.03 -12.32
C PHE A 322 -4.96 6.55 -11.06
N THR A 323 -5.04 7.29 -9.95
CA THR A 323 -4.40 6.89 -8.70
C THR A 323 -4.90 5.52 -8.24
N PHE A 324 -4.10 4.80 -7.45
CA PHE A 324 -4.50 3.47 -6.98
C PHE A 324 -5.69 3.51 -6.00
N LYS A 325 -5.95 4.67 -5.40
CA LYS A 325 -6.98 4.89 -4.39
C LYS A 325 -7.55 6.31 -4.49
N GLU A 326 -8.79 6.47 -4.06
CA GLU A 326 -9.49 7.75 -4.02
C GLU A 326 -8.80 8.77 -3.10
N ASN A 327 -8.80 10.03 -3.53
CA ASN A 327 -8.33 11.21 -2.78
C ASN A 327 -6.87 11.12 -2.28
N CYS A 328 -6.02 10.42 -3.03
CA CYS A 328 -4.62 10.21 -2.74
C CYS A 328 -3.80 10.48 -4.02
N PRO A 329 -2.63 11.14 -3.95
CA PRO A 329 -1.81 11.42 -5.12
C PRO A 329 -0.94 10.21 -5.57
N ASP A 330 -0.97 9.10 -4.85
CA ASP A 330 -0.13 7.94 -5.11
C ASP A 330 -0.61 7.13 -6.33
N VAL A 331 0.25 6.98 -7.32
CA VAL A 331 -0.03 6.29 -8.59
C VAL A 331 0.64 4.91 -8.68
N ARG A 332 1.47 4.55 -7.71
CA ARG A 332 2.24 3.30 -7.75
C ARG A 332 1.32 2.07 -7.76
N ASN A 333 1.62 1.10 -8.63
CA ASN A 333 0.84 -0.12 -8.82
C ASN A 333 -0.66 0.13 -9.07
N THR A 334 -1.03 1.24 -9.70
CA THR A 334 -2.43 1.45 -10.08
C THR A 334 -2.86 0.42 -11.12
N LYS A 335 -4.00 -0.23 -10.90
CA LYS A 335 -4.59 -1.17 -11.85
C LYS A 335 -5.41 -0.49 -12.96
N VAL A 336 -5.54 0.82 -12.92
CA VAL A 336 -6.14 1.60 -14.02
C VAL A 336 -5.25 1.55 -15.26
N ILE A 337 -3.93 1.38 -15.09
CA ILE A 337 -3.01 1.17 -16.22
C ILE A 337 -3.38 -0.06 -17.04
N ASP A 338 -3.93 -1.11 -16.44
CA ASP A 338 -4.33 -2.32 -17.15
C ASP A 338 -5.57 -2.07 -18.04
N ILE A 339 -6.51 -1.22 -17.57
CA ILE A 339 -7.61 -0.72 -18.42
C ILE A 339 -7.04 0.04 -19.62
N TYR A 340 -6.13 0.97 -19.38
CA TYR A 340 -5.50 1.77 -20.42
C TYR A 340 -4.79 0.89 -21.46
N LYS A 341 -3.96 -0.05 -21.01
CA LYS A 341 -3.22 -0.97 -21.88
C LYS A 341 -4.16 -1.86 -22.71
N ALA A 342 -5.22 -2.39 -22.10
CA ALA A 342 -6.22 -3.21 -22.78
C ALA A 342 -6.97 -2.41 -23.87
N LEU A 343 -7.40 -1.18 -23.56
CA LEU A 343 -8.06 -0.31 -24.52
C LEU A 343 -7.14 0.09 -25.68
N LYS A 344 -5.83 0.29 -25.42
CA LYS A 344 -4.86 0.62 -26.47
C LYS A 344 -4.76 -0.44 -27.57
N GLN A 345 -5.02 -1.70 -27.25
CA GLN A 345 -5.02 -2.78 -28.24
C GLN A 345 -6.10 -2.61 -29.32
N TYR A 346 -7.12 -1.81 -29.08
CA TYR A 346 -8.20 -1.50 -30.01
C TYR A 346 -7.99 -0.20 -30.80
N ASN A 347 -6.79 0.37 -30.78
CA ASN A 347 -6.45 1.65 -31.44
C ASN A 347 -7.39 2.82 -31.06
N LEU A 348 -7.71 2.93 -29.79
CA LEU A 348 -8.52 4.01 -29.22
C LEU A 348 -7.65 5.23 -28.87
N ASN A 349 -8.26 6.41 -28.92
CA ASN A 349 -7.69 7.64 -28.38
C ASN A 349 -8.09 7.77 -26.91
N ILE A 350 -7.16 7.54 -25.99
CA ILE A 350 -7.45 7.49 -24.57
C ILE A 350 -6.93 8.77 -23.91
N THR A 351 -7.81 9.46 -23.21
CA THR A 351 -7.48 10.55 -22.30
C THR A 351 -7.67 10.08 -20.88
N VAL A 352 -6.67 10.27 -20.03
CA VAL A 352 -6.73 9.97 -18.60
C VAL A 352 -6.81 11.28 -17.84
N TYR A 353 -7.89 11.49 -17.11
CA TYR A 353 -8.09 12.64 -16.24
C TYR A 353 -8.01 12.21 -14.78
N ASP A 354 -7.11 12.80 -14.03
CA ASP A 354 -7.01 12.61 -12.59
C ASP A 354 -6.59 13.91 -11.90
N PRO A 355 -7.40 14.45 -10.98
CA PRO A 355 -7.11 15.73 -10.32
C PRO A 355 -6.04 15.63 -9.21
N TRP A 356 -5.59 14.42 -8.86
CA TRP A 356 -4.63 14.16 -7.79
C TRP A 356 -3.28 13.66 -8.30
N ALA A 357 -3.27 12.92 -9.41
CA ALA A 357 -2.06 12.33 -9.96
C ALA A 357 -1.07 13.41 -10.42
N ASN A 358 0.21 13.21 -10.14
CA ASN A 358 1.27 14.06 -10.68
C ASN A 358 1.62 13.60 -12.11
N PRO A 359 1.38 14.42 -13.16
CA PRO A 359 1.62 14.02 -14.54
C PRO A 359 3.06 13.60 -14.83
N ALA A 360 4.05 14.26 -14.24
CA ALA A 360 5.47 13.94 -14.46
C ALA A 360 5.84 12.57 -13.87
N ILE A 361 5.26 12.21 -12.72
CA ILE A 361 5.47 10.89 -12.11
C ILE A 361 4.81 9.81 -12.97
N VAL A 362 3.58 10.04 -13.43
CA VAL A 362 2.85 9.08 -14.28
C VAL A 362 3.57 8.87 -15.62
N GLU A 363 4.07 9.93 -16.24
CA GLU A 363 4.83 9.83 -17.49
C GLU A 363 6.15 9.06 -17.28
N HIS A 364 6.84 9.31 -16.16
CA HIS A 364 8.07 8.62 -15.81
C HIS A 364 7.85 7.11 -15.53
N GLU A 365 6.82 6.76 -14.74
CA GLU A 365 6.60 5.38 -14.30
C GLU A 365 5.85 4.52 -15.34
N TYR A 366 4.92 5.10 -16.09
CA TYR A 366 4.03 4.36 -16.97
C TYR A 366 4.15 4.72 -18.46
N GLY A 367 4.89 5.78 -18.81
CA GLY A 367 5.01 6.26 -20.18
C GLY A 367 3.72 6.80 -20.79
N ILE A 368 2.76 7.21 -19.95
CA ILE A 368 1.47 7.76 -20.41
C ILE A 368 1.26 9.18 -19.89
N LYS A 369 0.38 9.93 -20.56
CA LYS A 369 0.00 11.28 -20.16
C LYS A 369 -1.29 11.26 -19.38
N VAL A 370 -1.29 11.94 -18.22
CA VAL A 370 -2.47 12.24 -17.40
C VAL A 370 -2.67 13.75 -17.39
N VAL A 371 -3.91 14.19 -17.44
CA VAL A 371 -4.28 15.61 -17.33
C VAL A 371 -4.99 15.87 -16.01
N ASN A 372 -4.73 17.05 -15.40
CA ASN A 372 -5.35 17.47 -14.14
C ASN A 372 -6.54 18.42 -14.33
N GLU A 373 -6.80 18.81 -15.58
CA GLU A 373 -7.95 19.63 -15.96
C GLU A 373 -8.87 18.85 -16.90
N LEU A 374 -10.17 19.05 -16.75
CA LEU A 374 -11.15 18.39 -17.61
C LEU A 374 -10.99 18.86 -19.06
N PRO A 375 -10.84 17.93 -20.01
CA PRO A 375 -10.74 18.28 -21.42
C PRO A 375 -12.08 18.82 -21.96
N THR A 376 -12.01 19.72 -22.92
CA THR A 376 -13.20 20.32 -23.56
C THR A 376 -13.77 19.48 -24.69
N GLN A 377 -13.01 18.50 -25.20
CA GLN A 377 -13.49 17.59 -26.27
C GLN A 377 -14.56 16.63 -25.75
N LYS A 378 -15.38 16.12 -26.69
CA LYS A 378 -16.41 15.12 -26.39
C LYS A 378 -15.88 13.70 -26.63
N PHE A 379 -16.32 12.77 -25.77
CA PHE A 379 -15.89 11.38 -25.80
C PHE A 379 -17.00 10.42 -26.22
N ASP A 380 -16.60 9.27 -26.79
CA ASP A 380 -17.50 8.18 -27.15
C ASP A 380 -17.80 7.27 -25.96
N ALA A 381 -16.90 7.23 -24.99
CA ALA A 381 -17.11 6.51 -23.73
C ALA A 381 -16.37 7.16 -22.56
N ALA A 382 -16.91 6.96 -21.35
CA ALA A 382 -16.27 7.29 -20.09
C ALA A 382 -16.17 6.05 -19.21
N ILE A 383 -15.03 5.87 -18.53
CA ILE A 383 -14.82 4.85 -17.52
C ILE A 383 -14.52 5.55 -16.19
N ALA A 384 -15.44 5.47 -15.22
CA ALA A 384 -15.23 5.97 -13.86
C ALA A 384 -14.43 4.91 -13.09
N ALA A 385 -13.09 5.07 -13.06
CA ALA A 385 -12.17 4.06 -12.53
C ALA A 385 -11.85 4.26 -11.05
N VAL A 386 -11.77 5.51 -10.57
CA VAL A 386 -11.45 5.87 -9.18
C VAL A 386 -12.48 6.85 -8.63
N ALA A 387 -12.96 6.61 -7.41
CA ALA A 387 -14.03 7.39 -6.76
C ALA A 387 -13.48 8.64 -6.03
N HIS A 388 -12.87 9.57 -6.73
CA HIS A 388 -12.43 10.82 -6.12
C HIS A 388 -13.61 11.71 -5.73
N LYS A 389 -13.57 12.31 -4.54
CA LYS A 389 -14.56 13.30 -4.10
C LYS A 389 -14.68 14.49 -5.06
N LYS A 390 -13.64 14.82 -5.82
CA LYS A 390 -13.70 15.84 -6.87
C LYS A 390 -14.60 15.47 -8.05
N PHE A 391 -15.02 14.21 -8.14
CA PHE A 391 -16.00 13.75 -9.13
C PHE A 391 -17.43 13.81 -8.60
N ASP A 392 -17.62 14.10 -7.31
CA ASP A 392 -18.96 14.27 -6.74
C ASP A 392 -19.65 15.46 -7.44
N GLY A 393 -20.80 15.19 -8.07
CA GLY A 393 -21.53 16.19 -8.84
C GLY A 393 -20.97 16.49 -10.24
N LEU A 394 -19.95 15.75 -10.72
CA LEU A 394 -19.49 15.86 -12.09
C LEU A 394 -20.56 15.38 -13.06
N ASP A 395 -20.98 16.25 -13.97
CA ASP A 395 -21.88 15.89 -15.08
C ASP A 395 -21.11 15.06 -16.13
N VAL A 396 -20.99 13.76 -15.89
CA VAL A 396 -20.27 12.86 -16.81
C VAL A 396 -20.90 12.81 -18.18
N PRO A 397 -22.24 12.75 -18.36
CA PRO A 397 -22.88 12.89 -19.67
C PRO A 397 -22.47 14.14 -20.44
N ALA A 398 -22.25 15.28 -19.75
CA ALA A 398 -21.80 16.50 -20.38
C ALA A 398 -20.41 16.40 -21.04
N LEU A 399 -19.60 15.43 -20.71
CA LEU A 399 -18.30 15.14 -21.33
C LEU A 399 -18.44 14.33 -22.62
N LEU A 400 -19.61 13.78 -22.89
CA LEU A 400 -19.80 12.74 -23.90
C LEU A 400 -20.54 13.26 -25.13
N LYS A 401 -20.40 12.51 -26.22
CA LYS A 401 -21.20 12.69 -27.46
C LYS A 401 -22.63 12.24 -27.19
N GLU A 402 -23.56 12.57 -28.12
CA GLU A 402 -24.95 12.14 -28.00
C GLU A 402 -25.08 10.62 -27.82
N LYS A 403 -24.35 9.86 -28.64
CA LYS A 403 -24.28 8.40 -28.55
C LYS A 403 -23.00 8.01 -27.83
N HIS A 404 -23.13 7.46 -26.63
CA HIS A 404 -22.00 7.20 -25.75
C HIS A 404 -22.20 5.97 -24.85
N VAL A 405 -21.12 5.59 -24.13
CA VAL A 405 -21.11 4.56 -23.10
C VAL A 405 -20.51 5.13 -21.80
N ILE A 406 -21.12 4.82 -20.66
CA ILE A 406 -20.58 5.07 -19.33
C ILE A 406 -20.42 3.74 -18.62
N PHE A 407 -19.18 3.42 -18.21
CA PHE A 407 -18.87 2.26 -17.37
C PHE A 407 -18.38 2.73 -15.99
N ASP A 408 -19.04 2.27 -14.92
CA ASP A 408 -18.71 2.65 -13.55
C ASP A 408 -18.07 1.48 -12.78
N VAL A 409 -16.76 1.58 -12.52
CA VAL A 409 -15.99 0.54 -11.82
C VAL A 409 -16.31 0.50 -10.33
N LYS A 410 -16.69 1.64 -9.75
CA LYS A 410 -16.84 1.82 -8.30
C LYS A 410 -18.29 1.95 -7.84
N CYS A 411 -19.24 1.90 -8.74
CA CYS A 411 -20.67 2.08 -8.48
C CYS A 411 -20.98 3.40 -7.74
N THR A 412 -20.36 4.49 -8.17
CA THR A 412 -20.50 5.83 -7.55
C THR A 412 -21.36 6.78 -8.33
N LEU A 413 -21.60 6.48 -9.60
CA LEU A 413 -22.46 7.29 -10.47
C LEU A 413 -23.93 6.89 -10.33
N ASP A 414 -24.84 7.83 -10.66
CA ASP A 414 -26.27 7.54 -10.71
C ASP A 414 -26.56 6.40 -11.69
N ARG A 415 -27.34 5.43 -11.23
CA ARG A 415 -27.70 4.23 -12.01
C ARG A 415 -28.31 4.54 -13.37
N SER A 416 -29.10 5.64 -13.46
CA SER A 416 -29.82 6.02 -14.66
C SER A 416 -28.94 6.46 -15.83
N ILE A 417 -27.69 6.88 -15.55
CA ILE A 417 -26.74 7.33 -16.58
C ILE A 417 -25.71 6.26 -16.96
N VAL A 418 -25.64 5.14 -16.23
CA VAL A 418 -24.60 4.12 -16.39
C VAL A 418 -25.08 3.00 -17.31
N ASP A 419 -24.27 2.63 -18.30
CA ASP A 419 -24.55 1.52 -19.22
C ASP A 419 -24.05 0.17 -18.70
N GLY A 420 -22.98 0.20 -17.89
CA GLY A 420 -22.41 -0.97 -17.24
C GLY A 420 -21.66 -0.61 -15.97
N ARG A 421 -21.62 -1.55 -15.01
CA ARG A 421 -20.85 -1.43 -13.78
C ARG A 421 -20.39 -2.80 -13.27
N LEU A 422 -19.41 -2.82 -12.34
CA LEU A 422 -18.97 -4.05 -11.68
C LEU A 422 -19.98 -4.55 -10.63
#